data_dfb754708fc44e9edd54e228067c6435
#
_entry.id   dfb754708fc44e9edd54e228067c6435
#
_cell.length_a   1.000
_cell.length_b   1.000
_cell.length_c   1.000
_cell.angle_alpha   90.00
_cell.angle_beta   90.00
_cell.angle_gamma   90.00
#
_symmetry.space_group_name_H-M   'P 1'
#
loop_
_entity.id
_entity.type
_entity.pdbx_description
1 polymer ?
#
loop_
_entity_poly.entity_id
_entity_poly.type
_entity_poly.pdbx_seq_one_letter_code
_entity_poly.pdbx_strand_id
1 'polypeptide(L)'
;MAENQTQNTAKWTSTQAYVLSVICLLVGVAVGYLARGSASQASVGQAQSGAATAKGAAAQTPTPEQMRQMAESQAAPLLAQLKGDPNNADLLYRIGNAYYDAEQFPDAVKYYEQCLKINPKATDVRTDMATAYHFMGQSDRALQEYEQVLKIDSRHANALFNTGMVKWQDKQDMSGAIAAWKHLLETNPQYPQRDKVQQLIAQAEQHMELQGTANRGKGTAN
;
A
#
# COMPACT_ATOMS: atom_id res chain seq x y z
N MET A 1 -34.01 26.79 51.33
CA MET A 1 -34.36 25.46 50.80
C MET A 1 -33.86 25.43 49.37
N ALA A 2 -32.74 24.75 49.11
CA ALA A 2 -32.14 24.58 47.79
C ALA A 2 -32.17 23.08 47.47
N GLU A 3 -32.99 22.73 46.50
CA GLU A 3 -33.14 21.35 46.01
C GLU A 3 -31.93 20.95 45.18
N ASN A 4 -31.34 19.90 45.65
CA ASN A 4 -30.13 19.29 45.06
C ASN A 4 -30.56 18.30 43.95
N GLN A 5 -30.52 18.73 42.68
CA GLN A 5 -30.74 17.80 41.54
C GLN A 5 -29.48 16.99 41.30
N THR A 6 -29.47 15.75 41.76
CA THR A 6 -28.48 14.75 41.43
C THR A 6 -28.64 14.31 39.95
N GLN A 7 -27.74 14.76 39.09
CA GLN A 7 -27.62 14.24 37.72
C GLN A 7 -27.12 12.79 37.75
N ASN A 8 -28.01 11.87 37.46
CA ASN A 8 -27.70 10.43 37.30
C ASN A 8 -27.08 10.21 35.92
N THR A 9 -25.74 10.33 35.83
CA THR A 9 -25.01 9.97 34.63
C THR A 9 -24.88 8.46 34.57
N ALA A 10 -25.74 7.78 33.86
CA ALA A 10 -25.65 6.35 33.58
C ALA A 10 -24.34 6.07 32.81
N LYS A 11 -23.37 5.44 33.48
CA LYS A 11 -22.13 4.99 32.86
C LYS A 11 -22.43 3.78 31.94
N TRP A 12 -22.39 3.99 30.65
CA TRP A 12 -22.57 2.94 29.65
C TRP A 12 -21.41 1.93 29.75
N THR A 13 -21.73 0.68 29.77
CA THR A 13 -20.72 -0.38 29.71
C THR A 13 -20.22 -0.51 28.26
N SER A 14 -18.95 -0.89 28.08
CA SER A 14 -18.36 -1.09 26.75
C SER A 14 -19.18 -2.04 25.86
N THR A 15 -19.83 -3.02 26.47
CA THR A 15 -20.74 -3.97 25.77
C THR A 15 -21.99 -3.28 25.25
N GLN A 16 -22.57 -2.35 26.00
CA GLN A 16 -23.77 -1.60 25.56
C GLN A 16 -23.44 -0.65 24.41
N ALA A 17 -22.27 -0.01 24.42
CA ALA A 17 -21.80 0.84 23.33
C ALA A 17 -21.57 0.03 22.04
N TYR A 18 -21.01 -1.18 22.17
CA TYR A 18 -20.76 -2.06 21.03
C TYR A 18 -22.06 -2.57 20.39
N VAL A 19 -23.03 -3.00 21.21
CA VAL A 19 -24.36 -3.45 20.72
C VAL A 19 -25.08 -2.34 19.99
N LEU A 20 -25.07 -1.10 20.51
CA LEU A 20 -25.67 0.05 19.84
C LEU A 20 -25.01 0.38 18.51
N SER A 21 -23.69 0.30 18.40
CA SER A 21 -22.97 0.55 17.15
C SER A 21 -23.33 -0.47 16.07
N VAL A 22 -23.48 -1.74 16.45
CA VAL A 22 -23.91 -2.81 15.51
C VAL A 22 -25.34 -2.62 15.05
N ILE A 23 -26.25 -2.23 15.95
CA ILE A 23 -27.66 -1.96 15.61
C ILE A 23 -27.76 -0.76 14.67
N CYS A 24 -27.02 0.34 14.90
CA CYS A 24 -26.99 1.49 14.00
C CYS A 24 -26.47 1.13 12.60
N LEU A 25 -25.49 0.24 12.51
CA LEU A 25 -24.92 -0.22 11.24
C LEU A 25 -25.91 -1.06 10.45
N LEU A 26 -26.65 -1.97 11.12
CA LEU A 26 -27.68 -2.79 10.49
C LEU A 26 -28.90 -1.97 10.04
N VAL A 27 -29.31 -0.96 10.80
CA VAL A 27 -30.40 -0.03 10.43
C VAL A 27 -29.99 0.82 9.23
N GLY A 28 -28.73 1.30 9.19
CA GLY A 28 -28.20 2.08 8.07
C GLY A 28 -28.18 1.29 6.76
N VAL A 29 -27.81 0.00 6.81
CA VAL A 29 -27.82 -0.89 5.64
C VAL A 29 -29.24 -1.17 5.17
N ALA A 30 -30.20 -1.40 6.09
CA ALA A 30 -31.60 -1.65 5.74
C ALA A 30 -32.27 -0.43 5.10
N VAL A 31 -32.03 0.77 5.63
CA VAL A 31 -32.57 2.03 5.06
C VAL A 31 -31.94 2.31 3.68
N GLY A 32 -30.64 2.05 3.51
CA GLY A 32 -29.94 2.18 2.22
C GLY A 32 -30.48 1.22 1.15
N TYR A 33 -30.83 0.00 1.55
CA TYR A 33 -31.38 -1.00 0.62
C TYR A 33 -32.83 -0.68 0.19
N LEU A 34 -33.66 -0.18 1.10
CA LEU A 34 -35.04 0.23 0.79
C LEU A 34 -35.11 1.50 -0.07
N ALA A 35 -34.16 2.43 0.09
CA ALA A 35 -34.11 3.63 -0.75
C ALA A 35 -33.67 3.33 -2.20
N ARG A 36 -33.03 2.19 -2.47
CA ARG A 36 -32.59 1.77 -3.81
C ARG A 36 -33.68 1.13 -4.65
N GLY A 37 -34.83 0.75 -4.03
CA GLY A 37 -35.90 -0.01 -4.68
C GLY A 37 -37.04 0.82 -5.30
N SER A 38 -37.01 2.16 -5.28
CA SER A 38 -38.12 2.99 -5.73
C SER A 38 -37.71 4.04 -6.76
N ALA A 39 -37.22 3.63 -7.91
CA ALA A 39 -37.07 4.51 -9.07
C ALA A 39 -37.72 3.87 -10.30
N SER A 40 -39.05 3.98 -10.37
CA SER A 40 -39.82 3.75 -11.62
C SER A 40 -40.19 5.08 -12.24
N GLN A 41 -39.78 5.22 -13.48
CA GLN A 41 -40.20 6.11 -14.57
C GLN A 41 -41.32 7.12 -14.34
N ALA A 42 -41.07 8.39 -14.65
CA ALA A 42 -42.03 9.29 -15.30
C ALA A 42 -41.27 10.40 -16.07
N SER A 43 -41.83 10.70 -17.22
CA SER A 43 -41.33 11.47 -18.33
C SER A 43 -41.46 13.00 -18.19
N VAL A 44 -40.56 13.71 -18.87
CA VAL A 44 -40.68 15.01 -19.62
C VAL A 44 -41.29 16.22 -18.91
N GLY A 45 -40.50 17.28 -18.81
CA GLY A 45 -40.97 18.66 -18.58
C GLY A 45 -39.80 19.59 -18.24
N GLN A 46 -39.48 20.48 -19.20
CA GLN A 46 -38.50 21.58 -19.07
C GLN A 46 -38.91 22.57 -17.99
N ALA A 47 -37.97 22.98 -17.11
CA ALA A 47 -37.82 24.35 -16.65
C ALA A 47 -36.47 24.50 -15.92
N GLN A 48 -35.72 25.51 -16.34
CA GLN A 48 -34.49 26.00 -15.71
C GLN A 48 -34.76 26.57 -14.34
N SER A 49 -34.00 26.18 -13.34
CA SER A 49 -33.47 27.12 -12.33
C SER A 49 -32.43 26.40 -11.46
N GLY A 50 -31.31 27.08 -11.21
CA GLY A 50 -30.16 26.53 -10.54
C GLY A 50 -30.41 26.12 -9.10
N ALA A 51 -30.04 24.91 -8.79
CA ALA A 51 -29.69 24.48 -7.43
C ALA A 51 -28.49 23.54 -7.57
N ALA A 52 -27.37 23.99 -7.06
CA ALA A 52 -26.16 23.17 -6.95
C ALA A 52 -26.47 21.98 -6.03
N THR A 53 -26.81 20.83 -6.63
CA THR A 53 -26.83 19.57 -5.93
C THR A 53 -25.38 19.14 -5.72
N ALA A 54 -24.91 19.29 -4.49
CA ALA A 54 -23.71 18.61 -4.03
C ALA A 54 -23.97 17.09 -4.09
N LYS A 55 -23.74 16.52 -5.29
CA LYS A 55 -23.70 15.09 -5.50
C LYS A 55 -22.45 14.60 -4.80
N GLY A 56 -22.60 13.83 -3.71
CA GLY A 56 -21.49 13.22 -3.00
C GLY A 56 -20.55 12.54 -4.00
N ALA A 57 -19.40 13.15 -4.20
CA ALA A 57 -18.33 12.57 -4.97
C ALA A 57 -17.82 11.37 -4.18
N ALA A 58 -18.29 10.17 -4.51
CA ALA A 58 -17.51 8.98 -4.23
C ALA A 58 -16.11 9.28 -4.80
N ALA A 59 -15.08 9.24 -3.96
CA ALA A 59 -13.71 9.48 -4.37
C ALA A 59 -13.40 8.47 -5.49
N GLN A 60 -13.46 8.95 -6.73
CA GLN A 60 -13.12 8.14 -7.89
C GLN A 60 -11.60 7.98 -7.85
N THR A 61 -11.13 6.75 -7.87
CA THR A 61 -9.70 6.48 -8.07
C THR A 61 -9.25 7.19 -9.35
N PRO A 62 -8.15 7.95 -9.33
CA PRO A 62 -7.68 8.66 -10.51
C PRO A 62 -7.49 7.70 -11.69
N THR A 63 -7.83 8.15 -12.89
CA THR A 63 -7.53 7.38 -14.09
C THR A 63 -6.02 7.37 -14.37
N PRO A 64 -5.48 6.40 -15.13
CA PRO A 64 -4.06 6.39 -15.49
C PRO A 64 -3.58 7.70 -16.14
N GLU A 65 -4.43 8.33 -16.93
CA GLU A 65 -4.12 9.63 -17.55
C GLU A 65 -4.06 10.76 -16.53
N GLN A 66 -4.98 10.77 -15.57
CA GLN A 66 -4.94 11.74 -14.46
C GLN A 66 -3.70 11.55 -13.59
N MET A 67 -3.30 10.30 -13.30
CA MET A 67 -2.08 9.99 -12.55
C MET A 67 -0.84 10.48 -13.30
N ARG A 68 -0.77 10.26 -14.61
CA ARG A 68 0.30 10.78 -15.46
C ARG A 68 0.38 12.30 -15.45
N GLN A 69 -0.74 13.00 -15.59
CA GLN A 69 -0.79 14.47 -15.51
C GLN A 69 -0.36 14.98 -14.13
N MET A 70 -0.70 14.26 -13.06
CA MET A 70 -0.23 14.58 -11.71
C MET A 70 1.29 14.42 -11.61
N ALA A 71 1.87 13.33 -12.13
CA ALA A 71 3.32 13.14 -12.16
C ALA A 71 4.03 14.26 -12.92
N GLU A 72 3.57 14.58 -14.12
CA GLU A 72 4.12 15.65 -14.97
C GLU A 72 4.05 17.00 -14.28
N SER A 73 2.93 17.32 -13.64
CA SER A 73 2.74 18.56 -12.87
C SER A 73 3.71 18.67 -11.68
N GLN A 74 3.92 17.57 -10.94
CA GLN A 74 4.85 17.53 -9.81
C GLN A 74 6.32 17.55 -10.27
N ALA A 75 6.62 16.86 -11.36
CA ALA A 75 7.99 16.79 -11.89
C ALA A 75 8.43 18.08 -12.60
N ALA A 76 7.50 18.85 -13.21
CA ALA A 76 7.84 20.01 -14.02
C ALA A 76 8.75 21.04 -13.33
N PRO A 77 8.48 21.51 -12.09
CA PRO A 77 9.36 22.45 -11.39
C PRO A 77 10.74 21.83 -11.05
N LEU A 78 10.79 20.54 -10.76
CA LEU A 78 12.04 19.82 -10.48
C LEU A 78 12.87 19.64 -11.75
N LEU A 79 12.24 19.33 -12.88
CA LEU A 79 12.87 19.25 -14.19
C LEU A 79 13.43 20.61 -14.65
N ALA A 80 12.74 21.71 -14.32
CA ALA A 80 13.25 23.05 -14.60
C ALA A 80 14.54 23.34 -13.81
N GLN A 81 14.59 22.94 -12.52
CA GLN A 81 15.79 23.06 -11.68
C GLN A 81 16.92 22.15 -12.18
N LEU A 82 16.59 20.91 -12.58
CA LEU A 82 17.56 19.94 -13.08
C LEU A 82 18.29 20.41 -14.34
N LYS A 83 17.66 21.28 -15.18
CA LYS A 83 18.33 21.89 -16.33
C LYS A 83 19.52 22.77 -15.93
N GLY A 84 19.45 23.42 -14.76
CA GLY A 84 20.54 24.21 -14.20
C GLY A 84 21.61 23.38 -13.50
N ASP A 85 21.26 22.20 -13.01
CA ASP A 85 22.17 21.27 -12.33
C ASP A 85 21.84 19.81 -12.71
N PRO A 86 22.29 19.36 -13.88
CA PRO A 86 21.94 18.03 -14.43
C PRO A 86 22.45 16.85 -13.60
N ASN A 87 23.43 17.07 -12.73
CA ASN A 87 24.01 16.03 -11.88
C ASN A 87 23.53 16.10 -10.43
N ASN A 88 22.40 16.75 -10.18
CA ASN A 88 21.82 16.81 -8.85
C ASN A 88 21.07 15.52 -8.51
N ALA A 89 21.72 14.67 -7.71
CA ALA A 89 21.16 13.37 -7.33
C ALA A 89 19.85 13.52 -6.53
N ASP A 90 19.70 14.56 -5.70
CA ASP A 90 18.47 14.80 -4.93
C ASP A 90 17.30 15.16 -5.86
N LEU A 91 17.51 16.05 -6.83
CA LEU A 91 16.50 16.38 -7.81
C LEU A 91 16.09 15.16 -8.63
N LEU A 92 17.03 14.34 -9.10
CA LEU A 92 16.77 13.12 -9.83
C LEU A 92 15.93 12.14 -9.00
N TYR A 93 16.27 11.95 -7.73
CA TYR A 93 15.51 11.10 -6.83
C TYR A 93 14.07 11.61 -6.64
N ARG A 94 13.90 12.91 -6.38
CA ARG A 94 12.57 13.52 -6.19
C ARG A 94 11.70 13.45 -7.46
N ILE A 95 12.30 13.60 -8.64
CA ILE A 95 11.59 13.42 -9.91
C ILE A 95 11.17 11.95 -10.05
N GLY A 96 12.06 11.00 -9.75
CA GLY A 96 11.73 9.58 -9.71
C GLY A 96 10.55 9.28 -8.80
N ASN A 97 10.52 9.84 -7.59
CA ASN A 97 9.42 9.68 -6.65
C ASN A 97 8.10 10.25 -7.19
N ALA A 98 8.11 11.41 -7.85
CA ALA A 98 6.90 11.98 -8.43
C ALA A 98 6.27 11.07 -9.51
N TYR A 99 7.09 10.39 -10.31
CA TYR A 99 6.62 9.38 -11.26
C TYR A 99 6.20 8.07 -10.57
N TYR A 100 6.93 7.65 -9.55
CA TYR A 100 6.61 6.46 -8.77
C TYR A 100 5.26 6.57 -8.07
N ASP A 101 4.99 7.69 -7.40
CA ASP A 101 3.72 7.95 -6.69
C ASP A 101 2.51 7.99 -7.63
N ALA A 102 2.74 8.30 -8.89
CA ALA A 102 1.74 8.25 -9.96
C ALA A 102 1.74 6.94 -10.75
N GLU A 103 2.37 5.88 -10.22
CA GLU A 103 2.47 4.54 -10.84
C GLU A 103 3.11 4.52 -12.24
N GLN A 104 3.83 5.61 -12.61
CA GLN A 104 4.60 5.68 -13.85
C GLN A 104 5.99 5.04 -13.63
N PHE A 105 6.00 3.76 -13.25
CA PHE A 105 7.21 3.05 -12.82
C PHE A 105 8.36 3.06 -13.85
N PRO A 106 8.13 2.95 -15.20
CA PRO A 106 9.21 3.04 -16.16
C PRO A 106 9.94 4.39 -16.14
N ASP A 107 9.20 5.49 -15.96
CA ASP A 107 9.79 6.82 -15.86
C ASP A 107 10.50 7.02 -14.51
N ALA A 108 9.92 6.51 -13.42
CA ALA A 108 10.57 6.52 -12.10
C ALA A 108 11.93 5.82 -12.16
N VAL A 109 11.99 4.60 -12.70
CA VAL A 109 13.24 3.83 -12.87
C VAL A 109 14.29 4.62 -13.63
N LYS A 110 13.92 5.29 -14.72
CA LYS A 110 14.85 6.11 -15.53
C LYS A 110 15.55 7.19 -14.69
N TYR A 111 14.84 7.85 -13.79
CA TYR A 111 15.42 8.88 -12.93
C TYR A 111 16.20 8.27 -11.76
N TYR A 112 15.75 7.17 -11.19
CA TYR A 112 16.50 6.45 -10.17
C TYR A 112 17.83 5.90 -10.72
N GLU A 113 17.87 5.38 -11.94
CA GLU A 113 19.10 4.96 -12.61
C GLU A 113 20.09 6.12 -12.79
N GLN A 114 19.60 7.32 -13.14
CA GLN A 114 20.44 8.50 -13.25
C GLN A 114 20.99 8.93 -11.88
N CYS A 115 20.15 8.91 -10.85
CA CYS A 115 20.56 9.17 -9.48
C CYS A 115 21.66 8.19 -9.02
N LEU A 116 21.48 6.90 -9.28
CA LEU A 116 22.44 5.85 -8.91
C LEU A 116 23.75 5.90 -9.70
N LYS A 117 23.77 6.49 -10.90
CA LYS A 117 25.04 6.76 -11.63
C LYS A 117 25.89 7.80 -10.88
N ILE A 118 25.26 8.75 -10.22
CA ILE A 118 25.94 9.80 -9.44
C ILE A 118 26.30 9.26 -8.05
N ASN A 119 25.35 8.58 -7.39
CA ASN A 119 25.53 7.98 -6.07
C ASN A 119 25.20 6.49 -6.06
N PRO A 120 26.16 5.60 -6.43
CA PRO A 120 25.91 4.17 -6.52
C PRO A 120 25.58 3.48 -5.19
N LYS A 121 25.85 4.16 -4.05
CA LYS A 121 25.61 3.64 -2.70
C LYS A 121 24.31 4.15 -2.07
N ALA A 122 23.46 4.86 -2.82
CA ALA A 122 22.17 5.34 -2.34
C ALA A 122 21.19 4.14 -2.19
N THR A 123 21.19 3.52 -1.02
CA THR A 123 20.40 2.32 -0.73
C THR A 123 18.90 2.56 -0.85
N ASP A 124 18.41 3.73 -0.38
CA ASP A 124 16.98 4.07 -0.47
C ASP A 124 16.53 4.19 -1.94
N VAL A 125 17.28 4.93 -2.77
CA VAL A 125 16.99 5.07 -4.21
C VAL A 125 16.95 3.73 -4.91
N ARG A 126 17.92 2.85 -4.61
CA ARG A 126 17.99 1.50 -5.18
C ARG A 126 16.83 0.64 -4.70
N THR A 127 16.40 0.79 -3.45
CA THR A 127 15.24 0.08 -2.89
C THR A 127 13.96 0.50 -3.60
N ASP A 128 13.75 1.80 -3.83
CA ASP A 128 12.56 2.31 -4.53
C ASP A 128 12.56 1.89 -6.00
N MET A 129 13.71 1.90 -6.66
CA MET A 129 13.87 1.36 -8.02
C MET A 129 13.54 -0.12 -8.09
N ALA A 130 14.02 -0.91 -7.13
CA ALA A 130 13.70 -2.33 -7.03
C ALA A 130 12.20 -2.56 -6.84
N THR A 131 11.56 -1.73 -6.01
CA THR A 131 10.11 -1.79 -5.80
C THR A 131 9.34 -1.42 -7.08
N ALA A 132 9.82 -0.44 -7.86
CA ALA A 132 9.25 -0.13 -9.17
C ALA A 132 9.35 -1.32 -10.14
N TYR A 133 10.49 -2.02 -10.18
CA TYR A 133 10.62 -3.26 -10.96
C TYR A 133 9.64 -4.34 -10.53
N HIS A 134 9.42 -4.50 -9.22
CA HIS A 134 8.41 -5.45 -8.71
C HIS A 134 7.01 -5.10 -9.22
N PHE A 135 6.56 -3.85 -9.12
CA PHE A 135 5.26 -3.42 -9.64
C PHE A 135 5.13 -3.55 -11.17
N MET A 136 6.24 -3.53 -11.90
CA MET A 136 6.28 -3.83 -13.33
C MET A 136 6.27 -5.35 -13.65
N GLY A 137 6.16 -6.22 -12.63
CA GLY A 137 6.23 -7.67 -12.78
C GLY A 137 7.65 -8.20 -13.07
N GLN A 138 8.69 -7.37 -12.91
CA GLN A 138 10.08 -7.74 -13.13
C GLN A 138 10.75 -8.23 -11.84
N SER A 139 10.15 -9.23 -11.21
CA SER A 139 10.50 -9.71 -9.87
C SER A 139 11.96 -10.15 -9.73
N ASP A 140 12.55 -10.73 -10.80
CA ASP A 140 13.96 -11.12 -10.77
C ASP A 140 14.89 -9.91 -10.71
N ARG A 141 14.59 -8.84 -11.46
CA ARG A 141 15.33 -7.58 -11.38
C ARG A 141 15.16 -6.92 -10.01
N ALA A 142 13.94 -6.91 -9.48
CA ALA A 142 13.68 -6.39 -8.14
C ALA A 142 14.54 -7.09 -7.09
N LEU A 143 14.57 -8.43 -7.10
CA LEU A 143 15.40 -9.21 -6.17
C LEU A 143 16.90 -8.94 -6.34
N GLN A 144 17.39 -8.78 -7.57
CA GLN A 144 18.78 -8.41 -7.82
C GLN A 144 19.14 -7.04 -7.21
N GLU A 145 18.28 -6.04 -7.38
CA GLU A 145 18.53 -4.71 -6.82
C GLU A 145 18.42 -4.70 -5.29
N TYR A 146 17.47 -5.41 -4.69
CA TYR A 146 17.42 -5.59 -3.23
C TYR A 146 18.69 -6.30 -2.71
N GLU A 147 19.20 -7.29 -3.42
CA GLU A 147 20.46 -7.95 -3.06
C GLU A 147 21.63 -6.94 -3.06
N GLN A 148 21.70 -6.05 -4.05
CA GLN A 148 22.73 -4.99 -4.05
C GLN A 148 22.57 -4.02 -2.85
N VAL A 149 21.33 -3.68 -2.47
CA VAL A 149 21.09 -2.91 -1.25
C VAL A 149 21.63 -3.64 -0.03
N LEU A 150 21.29 -4.92 0.12
CA LEU A 150 21.68 -5.72 1.29
C LEU A 150 23.20 -6.04 1.34
N LYS A 151 23.90 -5.97 0.20
CA LYS A 151 25.38 -6.00 0.18
C LYS A 151 26.01 -4.71 0.74
N ILE A 152 25.33 -3.55 0.59
CA ILE A 152 25.79 -2.26 1.10
C ILE A 152 25.37 -2.10 2.57
N ASP A 153 24.08 -2.38 2.85
CA ASP A 153 23.48 -2.35 4.19
C ASP A 153 22.65 -3.60 4.43
N SER A 154 23.25 -4.60 5.07
CA SER A 154 22.58 -5.88 5.37
C SER A 154 21.38 -5.77 6.32
N ARG A 155 21.19 -4.60 6.96
CA ARG A 155 20.11 -4.32 7.90
C ARG A 155 19.03 -3.43 7.32
N HIS A 156 19.09 -3.10 6.03
CA HIS A 156 18.16 -2.20 5.37
C HIS A 156 16.72 -2.75 5.43
N ALA A 157 15.89 -2.18 6.31
CA ALA A 157 14.60 -2.74 6.69
C ALA A 157 13.64 -2.91 5.50
N ASN A 158 13.51 -1.87 4.65
CA ASN A 158 12.60 -1.92 3.49
C ASN A 158 13.06 -2.95 2.45
N ALA A 159 14.36 -3.09 2.22
CA ALA A 159 14.88 -4.09 1.29
C ALA A 159 14.63 -5.52 1.80
N LEU A 160 14.83 -5.77 3.11
CA LEU A 160 14.53 -7.07 3.73
C LEU A 160 13.03 -7.38 3.66
N PHE A 161 12.17 -6.43 4.00
CA PHE A 161 10.73 -6.60 3.94
C PHE A 161 10.27 -6.94 2.52
N ASN A 162 10.67 -6.12 1.54
CA ASN A 162 10.26 -6.26 0.15
C ASN A 162 10.86 -7.52 -0.51
N THR A 163 12.09 -7.90 -0.16
CA THR A 163 12.65 -9.20 -0.57
C THR A 163 11.76 -10.36 -0.15
N GLY A 164 11.28 -10.35 1.10
CA GLY A 164 10.35 -11.36 1.58
C GLY A 164 9.03 -11.34 0.81
N MET A 165 8.47 -10.16 0.54
CA MET A 165 7.21 -10.02 -0.21
C MET A 165 7.34 -10.58 -1.63
N VAL A 166 8.36 -10.21 -2.39
CA VAL A 166 8.59 -10.69 -3.76
C VAL A 166 8.84 -12.21 -3.79
N LYS A 167 9.63 -12.72 -2.85
CA LYS A 167 9.88 -14.17 -2.74
C LYS A 167 8.60 -14.95 -2.48
N TRP A 168 7.75 -14.45 -1.59
CA TRP A 168 6.48 -15.10 -1.28
C TRP A 168 5.48 -15.01 -2.41
N GLN A 169 5.19 -13.80 -2.88
CA GLN A 169 4.09 -13.54 -3.82
C GLN A 169 4.41 -13.99 -5.25
N ASP A 170 5.61 -13.67 -5.73
CA ASP A 170 5.94 -13.85 -7.15
C ASP A 170 6.72 -15.13 -7.40
N LYS A 171 7.61 -15.50 -6.47
CA LYS A 171 8.50 -16.64 -6.64
C LYS A 171 7.99 -17.90 -5.93
N GLN A 172 6.97 -17.79 -5.07
CA GLN A 172 6.48 -18.88 -4.21
C GLN A 172 7.59 -19.51 -3.35
N ASP A 173 8.65 -18.74 -3.09
CA ASP A 173 9.77 -19.11 -2.21
C ASP A 173 9.45 -18.73 -0.77
N MET A 174 8.60 -19.54 -0.10
CA MET A 174 8.19 -19.33 1.30
C MET A 174 9.39 -19.37 2.24
N SER A 175 10.32 -20.28 2.02
CA SER A 175 11.52 -20.43 2.86
C SER A 175 12.40 -19.18 2.78
N GLY A 176 12.63 -18.67 1.58
CA GLY A 176 13.40 -17.46 1.37
C GLY A 176 12.68 -16.20 1.89
N ALA A 177 11.35 -16.14 1.81
CA ALA A 177 10.56 -15.07 2.40
C ALA A 177 10.68 -15.04 3.92
N ILE A 178 10.47 -16.19 4.57
CA ILE A 178 10.62 -16.37 6.03
C ILE A 178 12.03 -15.95 6.48
N ALA A 179 13.06 -16.38 5.76
CA ALA A 179 14.45 -16.04 6.09
C ALA A 179 14.69 -14.52 6.03
N ALA A 180 14.20 -13.83 4.99
CA ALA A 180 14.33 -12.38 4.86
C ALA A 180 13.58 -11.63 5.98
N TRP A 181 12.36 -12.04 6.32
CA TRP A 181 11.58 -11.42 7.39
C TRP A 181 12.12 -11.71 8.79
N LYS A 182 12.63 -12.91 9.07
CA LYS A 182 13.32 -13.22 10.32
C LYS A 182 14.56 -12.33 10.47
N HIS A 183 15.37 -12.20 9.41
CA HIS A 183 16.53 -11.32 9.42
C HIS A 183 16.14 -9.85 9.65
N LEU A 184 15.04 -9.39 9.05
CA LEU A 184 14.48 -8.06 9.33
C LEU A 184 14.21 -7.87 10.83
N LEU A 185 13.48 -8.80 11.46
CA LEU A 185 13.09 -8.68 12.86
C LEU A 185 14.27 -8.81 13.85
N GLU A 186 15.30 -9.54 13.46
CA GLU A 186 16.54 -9.69 14.23
C GLU A 186 17.38 -8.42 14.20
N THR A 187 17.54 -7.84 13.01
CA THR A 187 18.39 -6.66 12.80
C THR A 187 17.71 -5.35 13.09
N ASN A 188 16.38 -5.32 13.08
CA ASN A 188 15.54 -4.15 13.33
C ASN A 188 14.48 -4.44 14.40
N PRO A 189 14.87 -4.59 15.69
CA PRO A 189 13.95 -4.98 16.76
C PRO A 189 12.82 -3.98 17.00
N GLN A 190 13.00 -2.71 16.61
CA GLN A 190 12.01 -1.64 16.72
C GLN A 190 11.25 -1.39 15.39
N TYR A 191 11.26 -2.36 14.46
CA TYR A 191 10.54 -2.20 13.19
C TYR A 191 9.05 -1.91 13.41
N PRO A 192 8.49 -0.80 12.87
CA PRO A 192 7.14 -0.34 13.21
C PRO A 192 6.03 -1.35 12.89
N GLN A 193 6.24 -2.19 11.88
CA GLN A 193 5.26 -3.21 11.47
C GLN A 193 5.66 -4.63 11.91
N ARG A 194 6.37 -4.74 13.05
CA ARG A 194 6.86 -6.02 13.59
C ARG A 194 5.78 -7.09 13.67
N ASP A 195 4.62 -6.77 14.22
CA ASP A 195 3.52 -7.73 14.40
C ASP A 195 2.98 -8.22 13.04
N LYS A 196 2.89 -7.34 12.06
CA LYS A 196 2.51 -7.72 10.70
C LYS A 196 3.53 -8.69 10.08
N VAL A 197 4.81 -8.42 10.24
CA VAL A 197 5.87 -9.30 9.73
C VAL A 197 5.83 -10.67 10.41
N GLN A 198 5.57 -10.73 11.71
CA GLN A 198 5.37 -12.01 12.44
C GLN A 198 4.17 -12.79 11.91
N GLN A 199 3.06 -12.11 11.60
CA GLN A 199 1.89 -12.74 10.98
C GLN A 199 2.21 -13.28 9.57
N LEU A 200 2.97 -12.56 8.76
CA LEU A 200 3.41 -13.01 7.44
C LEU A 200 4.29 -14.26 7.55
N ILE A 201 5.22 -14.30 8.51
CA ILE A 201 6.04 -15.48 8.78
C ILE A 201 5.16 -16.67 9.13
N ALA A 202 4.22 -16.52 10.08
CA ALA A 202 3.33 -17.59 10.51
C ALA A 202 2.46 -18.11 9.35
N GLN A 203 1.94 -17.22 8.51
CA GLN A 203 1.17 -17.60 7.32
C GLN A 203 2.00 -18.38 6.30
N ALA A 204 3.25 -17.97 6.07
CA ALA A 204 4.15 -18.67 5.15
C ALA A 204 4.55 -20.06 5.70
N GLU A 205 4.81 -20.18 7.01
CA GLU A 205 5.09 -21.45 7.69
C GLU A 205 3.90 -22.41 7.59
N GLN A 206 2.68 -21.93 7.88
CA GLN A 206 1.45 -22.72 7.73
C GLN A 206 1.24 -23.20 6.29
N HIS A 207 1.51 -22.35 5.29
CA HIS A 207 1.37 -22.71 3.88
C HIS A 207 2.36 -23.83 3.50
N MET A 208 3.58 -23.78 4.00
CA MET A 208 4.59 -24.85 3.79
C MET A 208 4.16 -26.17 4.41
N GLU A 209 3.59 -26.15 5.61
CA GLU A 209 3.10 -27.36 6.28
C GLU A 209 1.96 -28.03 5.49
N LEU A 210 1.00 -27.23 5.01
CA LEU A 210 -0.12 -27.73 4.20
C LEU A 210 0.37 -28.34 2.87
N GLN A 211 1.35 -27.73 2.20
CA GLN A 211 1.96 -28.31 1.00
C GLN A 211 2.71 -29.60 1.30
N GLY A 212 3.44 -29.66 2.41
CA GLY A 212 4.18 -30.85 2.86
C GLY A 212 3.25 -32.04 3.16
N THR A 213 2.10 -31.81 3.78
CA THR A 213 1.10 -32.86 4.09
C THR A 213 0.39 -33.34 2.83
N ALA A 214 0.04 -32.42 1.90
CA ALA A 214 -0.58 -32.78 0.61
C ALA A 214 0.32 -33.66 -0.27
N ASN A 215 1.64 -33.41 -0.25
CA ASN A 215 2.60 -34.18 -1.01
C ASN A 215 2.84 -35.59 -0.39
N ARG A 216 2.81 -35.71 0.95
CA ARG A 216 2.91 -37.01 1.62
C ARG A 216 1.69 -37.90 1.35
N GLY A 217 0.48 -37.31 1.31
CA GLY A 217 -0.75 -38.04 1.00
C GLY A 217 -0.81 -38.62 -0.43
N LYS A 218 -0.14 -37.98 -1.38
CA LYS A 218 -0.04 -38.47 -2.77
C LYS A 218 1.00 -39.58 -2.96
N GLY A 219 2.04 -39.61 -2.11
CA GLY A 219 3.12 -40.62 -2.19
C GLY A 219 2.76 -41.99 -1.58
N THR A 220 1.67 -42.08 -0.83
CA THR A 220 1.24 -43.34 -0.16
C THR A 220 0.11 -44.06 -0.92
N ALA A 221 -0.34 -43.54 -2.07
CA ALA A 221 -1.43 -44.08 -2.87
C ALA A 221 -0.97 -44.82 -4.15
N ASN A 222 0.32 -45.24 -4.23
CA ASN A 222 0.87 -46.06 -5.33
C ASN A 222 1.32 -47.43 -4.82
#